data_8485bc3455be1b5a1abf9d8bc7b6db6f
#
_entry.id   8485bc3455be1b5a1abf9d8bc7b6db6f
#
_cell.length_a   1.000
_cell.length_b   1.000
_cell.length_c   1.000
_cell.angle_alpha   90.00
_cell.angle_beta   90.00
_cell.angle_gamma   90.00
#
_symmetry.space_group_name_H-M   'P 1'
#
loop_
_entity.id
_entity.type
_entity.pdbx_description
1 polymer ?
#
loop_
_entity_poly.entity_id
_entity_poly.type
_entity_poly.pdbx_seq_one_letter_code
_entity_poly.pdbx_strand_id
1 'polypeptide(L)'
;MGPGIGQVLAASGHPVQIFNRTRERLETVHERVERNLNQMADYDLVDRGQISAILGRITVTTKLEEACKNASIVFESIPESLELKQNLFADLDRICPPETCLCSNTSVISITAIGARTAHPERVIGTHFYQPPFLVPLVEVVRTEKTKEDRFDHVFNTLKDAGKVPIHVRKDVPGFVANRMQHALWREAFALIDSGVCDAETVDIAVSNSFGMRLPVLGPVANADFVGLELTFAIHDYILQYLDVSTQPSSTLRKHIAAGELGFKTGSGFLKWNEQTIAERRSGLSTYLLEFLSRKKRAAASD
;
A
#
# COMPACT_ATOMS: atom_id res chain seq x y z
N MET A 1 -6.11 -5.36 4.82
CA MET A 1 -4.75 -4.89 5.16
C MET A 1 -4.28 -5.52 6.47
N GLY A 2 -4.90 -5.27 7.62
CA GLY A 2 -4.40 -5.69 8.95
C GLY A 2 -3.83 -7.11 9.05
N PRO A 3 -4.56 -8.18 8.69
CA PRO A 3 -4.01 -9.53 8.75
C PRO A 3 -2.75 -9.76 7.90
N GLY A 4 -2.66 -9.13 6.74
CA GLY A 4 -1.47 -9.24 5.89
C GLY A 4 -0.26 -8.45 6.43
N ILE A 5 -0.46 -7.32 7.11
CA ILE A 5 0.59 -6.59 7.83
C ILE A 5 1.05 -7.46 9.02
N GLY A 6 0.10 -8.02 9.78
CA GLY A 6 0.41 -8.94 10.87
C GLY A 6 1.19 -10.17 10.40
N GLN A 7 0.85 -10.74 9.24
CA GLN A 7 1.60 -11.84 8.62
C GLN A 7 3.06 -11.46 8.36
N VAL A 8 3.32 -10.26 7.81
CA VAL A 8 4.69 -9.77 7.52
C VAL A 8 5.52 -9.71 8.80
N LEU A 9 4.97 -9.11 9.85
CA LEU A 9 5.67 -8.98 11.13
C LEU A 9 5.85 -10.32 11.85
N ALA A 10 4.85 -11.21 11.80
CA ALA A 10 4.98 -12.55 12.37
C ALA A 10 6.02 -13.40 11.63
N ALA A 11 6.12 -13.27 10.30
CA ALA A 11 7.13 -13.96 9.50
C ALA A 11 8.55 -13.50 9.83
N SER A 12 8.74 -12.25 10.24
CA SER A 12 10.04 -11.70 10.70
C SER A 12 10.34 -11.99 12.18
N GLY A 13 9.50 -12.76 12.87
CA GLY A 13 9.76 -13.21 14.24
C GLY A 13 9.05 -12.43 15.34
N HIS A 14 8.33 -11.35 15.01
CA HIS A 14 7.63 -10.55 16.02
C HIS A 14 6.34 -11.22 16.50
N PRO A 15 6.01 -11.16 17.79
CA PRO A 15 4.68 -11.48 18.29
C PRO A 15 3.70 -10.39 17.80
N VAL A 16 2.55 -10.82 17.29
CA VAL A 16 1.54 -9.93 16.70
C VAL A 16 0.19 -10.17 17.36
N GLN A 17 -0.47 -9.08 17.75
CA GLN A 17 -1.84 -9.13 18.23
C GLN A 17 -2.75 -8.35 17.25
N ILE A 18 -3.74 -9.03 16.67
CA ILE A 18 -4.68 -8.44 15.73
C ILE A 18 -5.98 -8.11 16.45
N PHE A 19 -6.32 -6.83 16.45
CA PHE A 19 -7.57 -6.33 17.00
C PHE A 19 -8.61 -6.12 15.91
N ASN A 20 -9.84 -6.53 16.20
CA ASN A 20 -11.03 -6.08 15.46
C ASN A 20 -12.23 -6.04 16.41
N ARG A 21 -13.10 -5.03 16.28
CA ARG A 21 -14.35 -4.94 17.07
C ARG A 21 -15.32 -6.07 16.75
N THR A 22 -15.24 -6.65 15.56
CA THR A 22 -16.12 -7.70 15.07
C THR A 22 -15.42 -9.05 15.16
N ARG A 23 -15.92 -9.95 16.02
CA ARG A 23 -15.32 -11.26 16.29
C ARG A 23 -15.25 -12.14 15.04
N GLU A 24 -16.29 -12.14 14.23
CA GLU A 24 -16.38 -12.92 12.99
C GLU A 24 -15.26 -12.58 12.00
N ARG A 25 -14.76 -11.33 12.02
CA ARG A 25 -13.61 -10.93 11.21
C ARG A 25 -12.27 -11.47 11.72
N LEU A 26 -12.22 -11.84 12.99
CA LEU A 26 -11.02 -12.41 13.62
C LEU A 26 -10.94 -13.92 13.39
N GLU A 27 -12.07 -14.62 13.30
CA GLU A 27 -12.13 -16.09 13.15
C GLU A 27 -11.41 -16.59 11.89
N THR A 28 -11.43 -15.81 10.81
CA THR A 28 -10.79 -16.15 9.53
C THR A 28 -9.33 -15.69 9.39
N VAL A 29 -8.76 -15.05 10.42
CA VAL A 29 -7.41 -14.46 10.33
C VAL A 29 -6.35 -15.53 10.09
N HIS A 30 -6.32 -16.57 10.89
CA HIS A 30 -5.33 -17.65 10.79
C HIS A 30 -5.45 -18.39 9.45
N GLU A 31 -6.65 -18.78 9.05
CA GLU A 31 -6.90 -19.44 7.76
C GLU A 31 -6.40 -18.59 6.57
N ARG A 32 -6.69 -17.29 6.60
CA ARG A 32 -6.24 -16.36 5.54
C ARG A 32 -4.73 -16.23 5.50
N VAL A 33 -4.08 -16.10 6.65
CA VAL A 33 -2.61 -16.00 6.74
C VAL A 33 -1.98 -17.33 6.32
N GLU A 34 -2.49 -18.46 6.77
CA GLU A 34 -2.00 -19.79 6.39
C GLU A 34 -2.06 -20.00 4.87
N ARG A 35 -3.19 -19.68 4.24
CA ARG A 35 -3.35 -19.76 2.80
C ARG A 35 -2.32 -18.89 2.05
N ASN A 36 -2.10 -17.64 2.52
CA ASN A 36 -1.10 -16.77 1.93
C ASN A 36 0.33 -17.33 2.09
N LEU A 37 0.66 -17.85 3.27
CA LEU A 37 1.98 -18.44 3.54
C LEU A 37 2.23 -19.69 2.70
N ASN A 38 1.22 -20.56 2.54
CA ASN A 38 1.31 -21.73 1.66
C ASN A 38 1.57 -21.30 0.21
N GLN A 39 0.84 -20.30 -0.28
CA GLN A 39 1.07 -19.76 -1.62
C GLN A 39 2.48 -19.17 -1.77
N MET A 40 3.00 -18.46 -0.76
CA MET A 40 4.37 -17.95 -0.78
C MET A 40 5.41 -19.09 -0.73
N ALA A 41 5.12 -20.18 -0.02
CA ALA A 41 6.00 -21.34 0.07
C ALA A 41 6.11 -22.10 -1.27
N ASP A 42 5.04 -22.11 -2.10
CA ASP A 42 5.06 -22.67 -3.44
C ASP A 42 6.05 -21.94 -4.39
N TYR A 43 6.46 -20.72 -4.02
CA TYR A 43 7.43 -19.89 -4.76
C TYR A 43 8.76 -19.69 -4.00
N ASP A 44 9.06 -20.51 -3.01
CA ASP A 44 10.28 -20.44 -2.17
C ASP A 44 10.46 -19.11 -1.41
N LEU A 45 9.41 -18.33 -1.23
CA LEU A 45 9.45 -17.06 -0.50
C LEU A 45 9.43 -17.25 1.01
N VAL A 46 8.81 -18.31 1.50
CA VAL A 46 8.73 -18.73 2.90
C VAL A 46 9.07 -20.21 3.00
N ASP A 47 9.80 -20.59 4.03
CA ASP A 47 10.00 -22.01 4.36
C ASP A 47 8.69 -22.61 4.88
N ARG A 48 8.19 -23.64 4.22
CA ARG A 48 6.96 -24.36 4.59
C ARG A 48 6.99 -24.87 6.04
N GLY A 49 8.17 -25.30 6.52
CA GLY A 49 8.38 -25.75 7.89
C GLY A 49 8.19 -24.66 8.95
N GLN A 50 8.29 -23.39 8.55
CA GLN A 50 8.10 -22.25 9.46
C GLN A 50 6.65 -21.77 9.58
N ILE A 51 5.73 -22.24 8.74
CA ILE A 51 4.34 -21.73 8.68
C ILE A 51 3.65 -21.86 10.05
N SER A 52 3.75 -23.02 10.71
CA SER A 52 3.14 -23.22 12.03
C SER A 52 3.72 -22.26 13.09
N ALA A 53 5.04 -22.04 13.07
CA ALA A 53 5.68 -21.12 13.98
C ALA A 53 5.27 -19.66 13.72
N ILE A 54 5.09 -19.27 12.47
CA ILE A 54 4.61 -17.93 12.08
C ILE A 54 3.17 -17.74 12.58
N LEU A 55 2.28 -18.70 12.33
CA LEU A 55 0.90 -18.65 12.80
C LEU A 55 0.82 -18.58 14.33
N GLY A 56 1.68 -19.33 15.04
CA GLY A 56 1.76 -19.30 16.49
C GLY A 56 2.15 -17.95 17.11
N ARG A 57 2.74 -17.03 16.32
CA ARG A 57 3.04 -15.66 16.75
C ARG A 57 1.87 -14.71 16.61
N ILE A 58 0.78 -15.13 15.96
CA ILE A 58 -0.39 -14.28 15.71
C ILE A 58 -1.49 -14.64 16.71
N THR A 59 -1.88 -13.66 17.49
CA THR A 59 -3.05 -13.75 18.40
C THR A 59 -4.11 -12.74 17.96
N VAL A 60 -5.35 -12.97 18.39
CA VAL A 60 -6.49 -12.11 18.02
C VAL A 60 -7.27 -11.71 19.27
N THR A 61 -7.80 -10.48 19.28
CA THR A 61 -8.61 -9.98 20.40
C THR A 61 -9.66 -8.97 19.91
N THR A 62 -10.78 -8.89 20.65
CA THR A 62 -11.80 -7.84 20.48
C THR A 62 -11.64 -6.69 21.48
N LYS A 63 -10.60 -6.71 22.31
CA LYS A 63 -10.32 -5.70 23.33
C LYS A 63 -9.11 -4.87 22.92
N LEU A 64 -9.34 -3.57 22.70
CA LEU A 64 -8.30 -2.66 22.21
C LEU A 64 -7.16 -2.50 23.23
N GLU A 65 -7.49 -2.38 24.51
CA GLU A 65 -6.53 -2.23 25.60
C GLU A 65 -5.60 -3.46 25.69
N GLU A 66 -6.16 -4.66 25.48
CA GLU A 66 -5.40 -5.90 25.48
C GLU A 66 -4.40 -5.92 24.30
N ALA A 67 -4.84 -5.49 23.10
CA ALA A 67 -3.98 -5.39 21.92
C ALA A 67 -2.82 -4.41 22.11
N CYS A 68 -3.04 -3.34 22.87
CA CYS A 68 -2.08 -2.24 23.03
C CYS A 68 -1.11 -2.42 24.21
N LYS A 69 -1.45 -3.27 25.18
CA LYS A 69 -0.77 -3.35 26.50
C LYS A 69 0.76 -3.46 26.42
N ASN A 70 1.27 -4.22 25.47
CA ASN A 70 2.71 -4.50 25.32
C ASN A 70 3.21 -4.14 23.91
N ALA A 71 2.45 -3.34 23.16
CA ALA A 71 2.81 -3.01 21.79
C ALA A 71 3.95 -1.97 21.75
N SER A 72 5.03 -2.27 21.02
CA SER A 72 6.04 -1.28 20.66
C SER A 72 5.60 -0.45 19.44
N ILE A 73 4.81 -1.06 18.53
CA ILE A 73 4.26 -0.40 17.35
C ILE A 73 2.80 -0.86 17.17
N VAL A 74 1.91 0.07 16.90
CA VAL A 74 0.52 -0.19 16.49
C VAL A 74 0.35 0.23 15.04
N PHE A 75 -0.10 -0.69 14.18
CA PHE A 75 -0.44 -0.42 12.78
C PHE A 75 -1.96 -0.33 12.60
N GLU A 76 -2.47 0.86 12.39
CA GLU A 76 -3.89 1.11 12.16
C GLU A 76 -4.26 0.89 10.69
N SER A 77 -5.34 0.15 10.42
CA SER A 77 -5.87 -0.14 9.08
C SER A 77 -7.42 -0.10 9.06
N ILE A 78 -8.03 0.91 9.72
CA ILE A 78 -9.47 1.14 9.70
C ILE A 78 -9.90 1.89 8.41
N PRO A 79 -11.21 2.04 8.11
CA PRO A 79 -11.69 2.78 6.95
C PRO A 79 -11.11 4.19 6.84
N GLU A 80 -10.98 4.68 5.58
CA GLU A 80 -10.36 5.96 5.24
C GLU A 80 -11.31 7.13 5.58
N SER A 81 -11.35 7.47 6.86
CA SER A 81 -12.14 8.59 7.42
C SER A 81 -11.28 9.30 8.45
N LEU A 82 -11.06 10.59 8.22
CA LEU A 82 -10.25 11.44 9.12
C LEU A 82 -10.78 11.40 10.56
N GLU A 83 -12.10 11.56 10.73
CA GLU A 83 -12.72 11.58 12.05
C GLU A 83 -12.54 10.26 12.80
N LEU A 84 -12.77 9.11 12.11
CA LEU A 84 -12.59 7.79 12.72
C LEU A 84 -11.14 7.57 13.13
N LYS A 85 -10.18 7.98 12.28
CA LYS A 85 -8.74 7.84 12.57
C LYS A 85 -8.33 8.77 13.72
N GLN A 86 -8.77 10.02 13.75
CA GLN A 86 -8.49 10.95 14.85
C GLN A 86 -9.00 10.43 16.21
N ASN A 87 -10.23 9.90 16.24
CA ASN A 87 -10.82 9.35 17.45
C ASN A 87 -10.04 8.12 17.94
N LEU A 88 -9.70 7.20 17.02
CA LEU A 88 -8.89 6.03 17.37
C LEU A 88 -7.50 6.43 17.84
N PHE A 89 -6.83 7.38 17.18
CA PHE A 89 -5.49 7.81 17.58
C PHE A 89 -5.47 8.51 18.94
N ALA A 90 -6.51 9.28 19.28
CA ALA A 90 -6.67 9.85 20.60
C ALA A 90 -6.85 8.76 21.69
N ASP A 91 -7.62 7.70 21.38
CA ASP A 91 -7.77 6.56 22.29
C ASP A 91 -6.45 5.78 22.43
N LEU A 92 -5.76 5.47 21.32
CA LEU A 92 -4.46 4.79 21.32
C LEU A 92 -3.40 5.59 22.10
N ASP A 93 -3.39 6.91 21.94
CA ASP A 93 -2.47 7.80 22.64
C ASP A 93 -2.62 7.73 24.16
N ARG A 94 -3.87 7.53 24.63
CA ARG A 94 -4.18 7.42 26.06
C ARG A 94 -3.88 6.02 26.64
N ILE A 95 -4.10 4.94 25.85
CA ILE A 95 -4.05 3.56 26.37
C ILE A 95 -2.72 2.86 26.12
N CYS A 96 -1.98 3.24 25.06
CA CYS A 96 -0.69 2.64 24.74
C CYS A 96 0.41 3.14 25.68
N PRO A 97 1.44 2.31 25.97
CA PRO A 97 2.66 2.78 26.62
C PRO A 97 3.25 4.02 25.93
N PRO A 98 3.93 4.92 26.67
CA PRO A 98 4.49 6.16 26.09
C PRO A 98 5.47 5.92 24.94
N GLU A 99 6.17 4.80 24.96
CA GLU A 99 7.16 4.43 23.93
C GLU A 99 6.54 3.88 22.65
N THR A 100 5.27 3.50 22.65
CA THR A 100 4.59 2.88 21.51
C THR A 100 4.49 3.85 20.34
N CYS A 101 4.97 3.44 19.17
CA CYS A 101 4.76 4.17 17.92
C CYS A 101 3.34 3.91 17.38
N LEU A 102 2.62 4.96 17.01
CA LEU A 102 1.27 4.90 16.48
C LEU A 102 1.31 5.13 14.97
N CYS A 103 1.15 4.05 14.20
CA CYS A 103 1.32 4.07 12.75
C CYS A 103 -0.03 3.99 12.02
N SER A 104 -0.29 4.93 11.11
CA SER A 104 -1.47 4.87 10.24
C SER A 104 -1.15 4.31 8.87
N ASN A 105 -1.94 3.34 8.41
CA ASN A 105 -1.90 2.81 7.05
C ASN A 105 -2.87 3.59 6.12
N THR A 106 -3.06 4.88 6.37
CA THR A 106 -3.82 5.75 5.45
C THR A 106 -3.14 5.84 4.09
N SER A 107 -3.93 5.96 3.03
CA SER A 107 -3.42 6.08 1.67
C SER A 107 -3.25 7.54 1.23
N VAL A 108 -4.06 8.46 1.77
CA VAL A 108 -4.11 9.85 1.27
C VAL A 108 -4.27 10.91 2.37
N ILE A 109 -4.72 10.54 3.58
CA ILE A 109 -4.97 11.51 4.65
C ILE A 109 -3.63 11.91 5.28
N SER A 110 -3.46 13.21 5.53
CA SER A 110 -2.29 13.76 6.22
C SER A 110 -2.12 13.13 7.61
N ILE A 111 -0.92 12.68 7.92
CA ILE A 111 -0.55 12.09 9.22
C ILE A 111 -0.65 13.14 10.32
N THR A 112 -0.28 14.40 10.02
CA THR A 112 -0.46 15.54 10.91
C THR A 112 -1.93 15.74 11.28
N ALA A 113 -2.83 15.62 10.29
CA ALA A 113 -4.27 15.73 10.54
C ALA A 113 -4.80 14.56 11.38
N ILE A 114 -4.32 13.33 11.15
CA ILE A 114 -4.70 12.15 11.97
C ILE A 114 -4.25 12.33 13.42
N GLY A 115 -3.02 12.79 13.64
CA GLY A 115 -2.45 13.02 14.97
C GLY A 115 -2.95 14.28 15.68
N ALA A 116 -3.82 15.09 15.06
CA ALA A 116 -4.20 16.40 15.62
C ALA A 116 -4.92 16.34 16.98
N ARG A 117 -5.52 15.20 17.34
CA ARG A 117 -6.21 14.98 18.63
C ARG A 117 -5.38 14.22 19.65
N THR A 118 -4.13 13.88 19.35
CA THR A 118 -3.21 13.20 20.28
C THR A 118 -2.49 14.22 21.15
N ALA A 119 -2.20 13.87 22.41
CA ALA A 119 -1.35 14.65 23.30
C ALA A 119 0.14 14.47 22.94
N HIS A 120 0.50 13.32 22.35
CA HIS A 120 1.86 12.92 21.99
C HIS A 120 2.01 12.70 20.47
N PRO A 121 1.87 13.76 19.64
CA PRO A 121 1.94 13.65 18.18
C PRO A 121 3.33 13.25 17.66
N GLU A 122 4.37 13.33 18.48
CA GLU A 122 5.74 12.95 18.15
C GLU A 122 5.94 11.46 17.90
N ARG A 123 4.99 10.60 18.32
CA ARG A 123 4.96 9.15 18.10
C ARG A 123 4.01 8.71 16.99
N VAL A 124 3.35 9.67 16.31
CA VAL A 124 2.43 9.40 15.20
C VAL A 124 3.20 9.41 13.88
N ILE A 125 3.10 8.30 13.12
CA ILE A 125 3.88 8.05 11.91
C ILE A 125 2.95 7.47 10.84
N GLY A 126 3.15 7.86 9.57
CA GLY A 126 2.49 7.18 8.46
C GLY A 126 3.27 5.93 8.05
N THR A 127 2.54 4.84 7.80
CA THR A 127 3.12 3.59 7.26
C THR A 127 2.18 3.03 6.21
N HIS A 128 2.28 3.58 5.01
CA HIS A 128 1.39 3.19 3.91
C HIS A 128 1.89 1.93 3.21
N PHE A 129 1.20 0.81 3.47
CA PHE A 129 1.40 -0.46 2.79
C PHE A 129 0.52 -0.57 1.55
N TYR A 130 1.03 -1.21 0.52
CA TYR A 130 0.28 -1.53 -0.70
C TYR A 130 -0.36 -2.91 -0.64
N GLN A 131 -1.50 -3.07 -1.30
CA GLN A 131 -2.26 -4.33 -1.37
C GLN A 131 -1.72 -5.25 -2.47
N PRO A 132 -1.45 -6.54 -2.21
CA PRO A 132 -1.49 -7.20 -0.90
C PRO A 132 -0.19 -6.97 -0.10
N PRO A 133 -0.28 -6.62 1.21
CA PRO A 133 0.88 -6.16 1.98
C PRO A 133 1.97 -7.22 2.18
N PHE A 134 1.66 -8.49 2.05
CA PHE A 134 2.63 -9.57 2.16
C PHE A 134 3.40 -9.84 0.85
N LEU A 135 2.94 -9.32 -0.31
CA LEU A 135 3.63 -9.42 -1.60
C LEU A 135 4.27 -8.10 -2.03
N VAL A 136 3.56 -6.96 -1.90
CA VAL A 136 4.13 -5.68 -2.30
C VAL A 136 5.18 -5.24 -1.29
N PRO A 137 6.46 -5.08 -1.67
CA PRO A 137 7.53 -4.80 -0.72
C PRO A 137 7.54 -3.36 -0.20
N LEU A 138 7.03 -2.40 -0.98
CA LEU A 138 7.06 -0.98 -0.61
C LEU A 138 6.25 -0.68 0.65
N VAL A 139 6.84 0.12 1.55
CA VAL A 139 6.12 0.82 2.61
C VAL A 139 6.59 2.27 2.64
N GLU A 140 5.68 3.22 2.47
CA GLU A 140 5.98 4.63 2.63
C GLU A 140 5.94 4.98 4.12
N VAL A 141 7.08 5.31 4.70
CA VAL A 141 7.18 5.76 6.09
C VAL A 141 7.19 7.28 6.09
N VAL A 142 6.10 7.87 6.58
CA VAL A 142 5.83 9.31 6.49
C VAL A 142 6.04 9.95 7.85
N ARG A 143 6.95 10.92 7.92
CA ARG A 143 7.14 11.74 9.13
C ARG A 143 6.37 13.05 9.03
N THR A 144 5.95 13.55 10.18
CA THR A 144 5.47 14.92 10.36
C THR A 144 6.60 15.80 10.90
N GLU A 145 6.39 17.10 11.01
CA GLU A 145 7.33 18.02 11.66
C GLU A 145 7.53 17.71 13.16
N LYS A 146 6.56 17.03 13.77
CA LYS A 146 6.59 16.66 15.20
C LYS A 146 7.18 15.28 15.46
N THR A 147 7.29 14.42 14.45
CA THR A 147 7.78 13.05 14.63
C THR A 147 9.21 13.02 15.15
N LYS A 148 9.43 12.37 16.29
CA LYS A 148 10.78 12.16 16.84
C LYS A 148 11.58 11.19 15.98
N GLU A 149 12.88 11.46 15.84
CA GLU A 149 13.79 10.67 14.99
C GLU A 149 13.89 9.22 15.47
N ASP A 150 14.08 9.01 16.77
CA ASP A 150 14.17 7.67 17.38
C ASP A 150 12.90 6.82 17.12
N ARG A 151 11.75 7.44 17.10
CA ARG A 151 10.46 6.78 16.79
C ARG A 151 10.37 6.42 15.31
N PHE A 152 10.78 7.35 14.46
CA PHE A 152 10.84 7.11 13.01
C PHE A 152 11.79 5.96 12.70
N ASP A 153 13.01 6.01 13.23
CA ASP A 153 14.03 4.99 13.00
C ASP A 153 13.61 3.62 13.51
N HIS A 154 12.95 3.54 14.67
CA HIS A 154 12.41 2.29 15.19
C HIS A 154 11.42 1.65 14.21
N VAL A 155 10.45 2.41 13.70
CA VAL A 155 9.46 1.91 12.74
C VAL A 155 10.13 1.55 11.42
N PHE A 156 10.99 2.41 10.89
CA PHE A 156 11.67 2.23 9.61
C PHE A 156 12.53 0.96 9.61
N ASN A 157 13.34 0.77 10.66
CA ASN A 157 14.21 -0.40 10.79
C ASN A 157 13.40 -1.68 11.03
N THR A 158 12.34 -1.66 11.85
CA THR A 158 11.45 -2.81 12.03
C THR A 158 10.86 -3.27 10.70
N LEU A 159 10.43 -2.35 9.85
CA LEU A 159 9.89 -2.69 8.53
C LEU A 159 10.98 -3.22 7.59
N LYS A 160 12.19 -2.67 7.63
CA LYS A 160 13.34 -3.14 6.86
C LYS A 160 13.72 -4.56 7.27
N ASP A 161 13.81 -4.83 8.56
CA ASP A 161 14.13 -6.15 9.12
C ASP A 161 13.02 -7.17 8.83
N ALA A 162 11.78 -6.70 8.68
CA ALA A 162 10.65 -7.52 8.22
C ALA A 162 10.66 -7.79 6.69
N GLY A 163 11.77 -7.48 6.00
CA GLY A 163 11.93 -7.74 4.57
C GLY A 163 11.16 -6.77 3.66
N LYS A 164 10.68 -5.66 4.20
CA LYS A 164 10.07 -4.59 3.41
C LYS A 164 11.13 -3.67 2.80
N VAL A 165 10.70 -2.86 1.85
CA VAL A 165 11.48 -1.77 1.27
C VAL A 165 10.83 -0.45 1.74
N PRO A 166 11.13 -0.02 2.99
CA PRO A 166 10.61 1.24 3.48
C PRO A 166 11.29 2.41 2.76
N ILE A 167 10.51 3.42 2.38
CA ILE A 167 11.03 4.69 1.87
C ILE A 167 10.68 5.82 2.83
N HIS A 168 11.62 6.76 3.01
CA HIS A 168 11.43 7.92 3.86
C HIS A 168 10.68 9.03 3.11
N VAL A 169 9.41 9.26 3.46
CA VAL A 169 8.65 10.41 2.99
C VAL A 169 8.87 11.57 3.97
N ARG A 170 9.73 12.51 3.56
CA ARG A 170 10.25 13.60 4.43
C ARG A 170 9.23 14.67 4.77
N LYS A 171 8.16 14.80 4.00
CA LYS A 171 7.08 15.77 4.21
C LYS A 171 5.73 15.08 4.12
N ASP A 172 4.88 15.37 5.09
CA ASP A 172 3.51 14.90 5.12
C ASP A 172 2.68 15.68 4.08
N VAL A 173 2.52 15.08 2.91
CA VAL A 173 1.71 15.61 1.81
C VAL A 173 0.62 14.61 1.43
N PRO A 174 -0.59 15.04 1.07
CA PRO A 174 -1.68 14.15 0.66
C PRO A 174 -1.26 13.22 -0.48
N GLY A 175 -1.48 11.89 -0.30
CA GLY A 175 -1.16 10.85 -1.29
C GLY A 175 0.33 10.49 -1.39
N PHE A 176 1.18 11.04 -0.53
CA PHE A 176 2.61 10.72 -0.37
C PHE A 176 3.38 10.70 -1.71
N VAL A 177 4.12 9.66 -2.05
CA VAL A 177 4.91 9.57 -3.28
C VAL A 177 4.20 8.71 -4.33
N ALA A 178 3.97 7.44 -4.03
CA ALA A 178 3.53 6.48 -5.04
C ALA A 178 2.07 6.69 -5.48
N ASN A 179 1.15 7.05 -4.56
CA ASN A 179 -0.21 7.40 -4.95
C ASN A 179 -0.25 8.67 -5.79
N ARG A 180 0.58 9.67 -5.50
CA ARG A 180 0.67 10.88 -6.33
C ARG A 180 1.07 10.54 -7.77
N MET A 181 2.08 9.69 -7.94
CA MET A 181 2.52 9.23 -9.26
C MET A 181 1.43 8.42 -9.97
N GLN A 182 0.79 7.49 -9.25
CA GLN A 182 -0.29 6.67 -9.80
C GLN A 182 -1.49 7.52 -10.25
N HIS A 183 -1.93 8.46 -9.41
CA HIS A 183 -3.05 9.33 -9.75
C HIS A 183 -2.72 10.35 -10.85
N ALA A 184 -1.46 10.78 -10.99
CA ALA A 184 -1.02 11.59 -12.13
C ALA A 184 -1.15 10.80 -13.44
N LEU A 185 -0.72 9.52 -13.45
CA LEU A 185 -0.92 8.64 -14.60
C LEU A 185 -2.40 8.41 -14.91
N TRP A 186 -3.22 8.13 -13.90
CA TRP A 186 -4.67 7.92 -14.10
C TRP A 186 -5.38 9.18 -14.59
N ARG A 187 -4.99 10.37 -14.11
CA ARG A 187 -5.56 11.63 -14.56
C ARG A 187 -5.37 11.80 -16.08
N GLU A 188 -4.15 11.60 -16.58
CA GLU A 188 -3.87 11.65 -18.00
C GLU A 188 -4.59 10.55 -18.78
N ALA A 189 -4.58 9.31 -18.28
CA ALA A 189 -5.28 8.19 -18.90
C ALA A 189 -6.79 8.48 -19.10
N PHE A 190 -7.43 9.02 -18.07
CA PHE A 190 -8.86 9.38 -18.15
C PHE A 190 -9.10 10.60 -19.05
N ALA A 191 -8.18 11.56 -19.11
CA ALA A 191 -8.28 12.71 -20.01
C ALA A 191 -8.23 12.29 -21.47
N LEU A 192 -7.37 11.33 -21.83
CA LEU A 192 -7.32 10.75 -23.19
C LEU A 192 -8.63 10.06 -23.57
N ILE A 193 -9.26 9.36 -22.63
CA ILE A 193 -10.59 8.73 -22.85
C ILE A 193 -11.68 9.81 -22.97
N ASP A 194 -11.70 10.79 -22.06
CA ASP A 194 -12.70 11.86 -22.04
C ASP A 194 -12.68 12.71 -23.34
N SER A 195 -11.49 12.92 -23.90
CA SER A 195 -11.28 13.68 -25.15
C SER A 195 -11.45 12.85 -26.43
N GLY A 196 -11.69 11.53 -26.30
CA GLY A 196 -11.91 10.63 -27.42
C GLY A 196 -10.65 10.32 -28.24
N VAL A 197 -9.47 10.52 -27.67
CA VAL A 197 -8.19 10.14 -28.32
C VAL A 197 -8.11 8.61 -28.46
N CYS A 198 -8.55 7.89 -27.44
CA CYS A 198 -8.60 6.41 -27.44
C CYS A 198 -9.61 5.91 -26.41
N ASP A 199 -9.89 4.61 -26.44
CA ASP A 199 -10.68 3.92 -25.42
C ASP A 199 -9.81 3.39 -24.25
N ALA A 200 -10.48 2.87 -23.22
CA ALA A 200 -9.83 2.38 -22.01
C ALA A 200 -8.91 1.17 -22.28
N GLU A 201 -9.29 0.28 -23.19
CA GLU A 201 -8.50 -0.90 -23.57
C GLU A 201 -7.19 -0.48 -24.25
N THR A 202 -7.27 0.51 -25.14
CA THR A 202 -6.09 1.08 -25.83
C THR A 202 -5.11 1.73 -24.84
N VAL A 203 -5.60 2.46 -23.82
CA VAL A 203 -4.74 3.02 -22.76
C VAL A 203 -4.00 1.91 -22.03
N ASP A 204 -4.71 0.85 -21.60
CA ASP A 204 -4.09 -0.27 -20.88
C ASP A 204 -3.04 -1.00 -21.74
N ILE A 205 -3.34 -1.24 -23.02
CA ILE A 205 -2.40 -1.85 -23.98
C ILE A 205 -1.17 -0.96 -24.15
N ALA A 206 -1.35 0.34 -24.35
CA ALA A 206 -0.24 1.27 -24.55
C ALA A 206 0.70 1.30 -23.35
N VAL A 207 0.17 1.42 -22.13
CA VAL A 207 0.98 1.46 -20.90
C VAL A 207 1.69 0.13 -20.66
N SER A 208 0.96 -0.99 -20.70
CA SER A 208 1.51 -2.31 -20.34
C SER A 208 2.55 -2.83 -21.34
N ASN A 209 2.51 -2.39 -22.60
CA ASN A 209 3.44 -2.81 -23.65
C ASN A 209 4.52 -1.76 -24.00
N SER A 210 4.65 -0.70 -23.22
CA SER A 210 5.67 0.33 -23.42
C SER A 210 6.45 0.63 -22.15
N PHE A 211 6.33 1.84 -21.62
CA PHE A 211 7.09 2.27 -20.45
C PHE A 211 6.73 1.48 -19.18
N GLY A 212 5.50 0.98 -19.05
CA GLY A 212 5.06 0.19 -17.90
C GLY A 212 5.89 -1.06 -17.69
N MET A 213 6.27 -1.77 -18.77
CA MET A 213 7.12 -2.97 -18.67
C MET A 213 8.58 -2.68 -18.29
N ARG A 214 9.02 -1.41 -18.38
CA ARG A 214 10.38 -0.98 -17.98
C ARG A 214 10.47 -0.58 -16.51
N LEU A 215 9.36 -0.13 -15.90
CA LEU A 215 9.34 0.41 -14.54
C LEU A 215 9.93 -0.53 -13.46
N PRO A 216 9.81 -1.85 -13.53
CA PRO A 216 10.44 -2.75 -12.56
C PRO A 216 11.98 -2.72 -12.57
N VAL A 217 12.59 -2.26 -13.66
CA VAL A 217 14.06 -2.19 -13.85
C VAL A 217 14.53 -0.74 -13.78
N LEU A 218 13.83 0.17 -14.45
CA LEU A 218 14.14 1.60 -14.50
C LEU A 218 12.96 2.39 -13.95
N GLY A 219 13.12 2.90 -12.72
CA GLY A 219 12.16 3.88 -12.17
C GLY A 219 12.14 5.15 -13.03
N PRO A 220 11.11 6.01 -12.87
CA PRO A 220 10.90 7.15 -13.77
C PRO A 220 12.08 8.11 -13.84
N VAL A 221 12.78 8.37 -12.73
CA VAL A 221 13.95 9.28 -12.70
C VAL A 221 15.16 8.63 -13.39
N ALA A 222 15.45 7.37 -13.03
CA ALA A 222 16.53 6.62 -13.69
C ALA A 222 16.29 6.46 -15.21
N ASN A 223 15.04 6.34 -15.63
CA ASN A 223 14.71 6.30 -17.06
C ASN A 223 14.95 7.65 -17.73
N ALA A 224 14.72 8.78 -17.06
CA ALA A 224 15.03 10.10 -17.60
C ALA A 224 16.54 10.27 -17.80
N ASP A 225 17.37 9.85 -16.85
CA ASP A 225 18.83 9.83 -17.00
C ASP A 225 19.26 8.91 -18.15
N PHE A 226 18.65 7.73 -18.27
CA PHE A 226 18.94 6.75 -19.34
C PHE A 226 18.63 7.31 -20.73
N VAL A 227 17.54 8.06 -20.88
CA VAL A 227 17.14 8.73 -22.14
C VAL A 227 18.06 9.92 -22.46
N GLY A 228 18.58 10.58 -21.45
CA GLY A 228 19.35 11.81 -21.53
C GLY A 228 18.53 13.04 -21.15
N LEU A 229 19.08 13.87 -20.27
CA LEU A 229 18.35 15.00 -19.69
C LEU A 229 18.06 16.10 -20.72
N GLU A 230 18.95 16.31 -21.72
CA GLU A 230 18.72 17.27 -22.80
C GLU A 230 17.50 16.87 -23.65
N LEU A 231 17.39 15.57 -23.99
CA LEU A 231 16.25 15.08 -24.74
C LEU A 231 14.97 15.11 -23.89
N THR A 232 15.07 14.72 -22.64
CA THR A 232 13.95 14.79 -21.68
C THR A 232 13.45 16.23 -21.54
N PHE A 233 14.36 17.21 -21.43
CA PHE A 233 14.01 18.62 -21.35
C PHE A 233 13.28 19.09 -22.62
N ALA A 234 13.83 18.79 -23.81
CA ALA A 234 13.22 19.19 -25.08
C ALA A 234 11.81 18.59 -25.27
N ILE A 235 11.61 17.32 -24.85
CA ILE A 235 10.29 16.68 -24.88
C ILE A 235 9.34 17.38 -23.90
N HIS A 236 9.79 17.65 -22.67
CA HIS A 236 8.97 18.30 -21.65
C HIS A 236 8.56 19.72 -22.05
N ASP A 237 9.46 20.51 -22.60
CA ASP A 237 9.20 21.86 -23.09
C ASP A 237 8.06 21.90 -24.13
N TYR A 238 7.93 20.83 -24.92
CA TYR A 238 6.84 20.67 -25.87
C TYR A 238 5.56 20.08 -25.28
N ILE A 239 5.67 18.93 -24.58
CA ILE A 239 4.48 18.10 -24.28
C ILE A 239 3.69 18.55 -23.05
N LEU A 240 4.35 19.16 -22.02
CA LEU A 240 3.69 19.43 -20.74
C LEU A 240 2.48 20.37 -20.87
N GLN A 241 2.48 21.26 -21.85
CA GLN A 241 1.35 22.16 -22.11
C GLN A 241 0.08 21.45 -22.62
N TYR A 242 0.21 20.20 -23.08
CA TYR A 242 -0.89 19.40 -23.65
C TYR A 242 -1.39 18.34 -22.68
N LEU A 243 -0.70 18.11 -21.57
CA LEU A 243 -1.14 17.14 -20.55
C LEU A 243 -2.25 17.72 -19.70
N ASP A 244 -3.11 16.85 -19.17
CA ASP A 244 -4.21 17.25 -18.30
C ASP A 244 -3.70 17.84 -16.98
N VAL A 245 -4.27 18.98 -16.59
CA VAL A 245 -3.98 19.68 -15.32
C VAL A 245 -5.21 19.82 -14.43
N SER A 246 -6.30 19.10 -14.74
CA SER A 246 -7.55 19.20 -14.00
C SER A 246 -7.37 18.80 -12.54
N THR A 247 -8.08 19.50 -11.66
CA THR A 247 -8.12 19.25 -10.21
C THR A 247 -9.39 18.51 -9.79
N GLN A 248 -10.20 18.10 -10.76
CA GLN A 248 -11.47 17.41 -10.54
C GLN A 248 -11.44 16.03 -11.19
N PRO A 249 -12.17 15.04 -10.64
CA PRO A 249 -12.33 13.74 -11.27
C PRO A 249 -12.88 13.85 -12.71
N SER A 250 -12.46 12.95 -13.62
CA SER A 250 -12.85 12.94 -15.01
C SER A 250 -14.38 12.85 -15.19
N SER A 251 -14.87 13.33 -16.33
CA SER A 251 -16.30 13.32 -16.66
C SER A 251 -16.83 11.88 -16.82
N THR A 252 -16.04 11.01 -17.46
CA THR A 252 -16.40 9.59 -17.66
C THR A 252 -16.40 8.83 -16.33
N LEU A 253 -15.44 9.07 -15.44
CA LEU A 253 -15.45 8.47 -14.09
C LEU A 253 -16.72 8.85 -13.33
N ARG A 254 -17.14 10.13 -13.37
CA ARG A 254 -18.39 10.58 -12.72
C ARG A 254 -19.63 9.92 -13.32
N LYS A 255 -19.68 9.75 -14.64
CA LYS A 255 -20.79 9.05 -15.33
C LYS A 255 -20.89 7.60 -14.89
N HIS A 256 -19.78 6.86 -14.82
CA HIS A 256 -19.77 5.48 -14.32
C HIS A 256 -20.27 5.39 -12.88
N ILE A 257 -19.80 6.26 -11.98
CA ILE A 257 -20.27 6.29 -10.58
C ILE A 257 -21.77 6.56 -10.51
N ALA A 258 -22.28 7.55 -11.27
CA ALA A 258 -23.71 7.88 -11.30
C ALA A 258 -24.58 6.73 -11.87
N ALA A 259 -24.03 5.95 -12.79
CA ALA A 259 -24.69 4.77 -13.38
C ALA A 259 -24.58 3.51 -12.49
N GLY A 260 -23.89 3.57 -11.36
CA GLY A 260 -23.63 2.40 -10.50
C GLY A 260 -22.62 1.39 -11.10
N GLU A 261 -21.84 1.80 -12.08
CA GLU A 261 -20.80 1.00 -12.74
C GLU A 261 -19.49 1.13 -11.93
N LEU A 262 -19.31 0.27 -10.92
CA LEU A 262 -18.26 0.37 -9.90
C LEU A 262 -17.08 -0.62 -10.14
N GLY A 263 -16.82 -0.97 -11.38
CA GLY A 263 -15.75 -1.88 -11.78
C GLY A 263 -16.03 -3.32 -11.34
N PHE A 264 -15.05 -4.00 -10.75
CA PHE A 264 -15.15 -5.39 -10.28
C PHE A 264 -16.32 -5.66 -9.34
N LYS A 265 -16.81 -4.66 -8.62
CA LYS A 265 -17.94 -4.81 -7.68
C LYS A 265 -19.27 -5.06 -8.38
N THR A 266 -19.44 -4.52 -9.57
CA THR A 266 -20.70 -4.55 -10.31
C THR A 266 -20.58 -5.16 -11.71
N GLY A 267 -19.37 -5.62 -12.08
CA GLY A 267 -19.09 -6.20 -13.40
C GLY A 267 -18.98 -5.17 -14.54
N SER A 268 -19.07 -3.89 -14.24
CA SER A 268 -18.98 -2.80 -15.22
C SER A 268 -18.28 -1.57 -14.64
N GLY A 269 -17.47 -0.90 -15.45
CA GLY A 269 -16.76 0.33 -15.19
C GLY A 269 -16.20 0.83 -16.52
N PHE A 270 -14.98 1.34 -16.56
CA PHE A 270 -14.28 1.64 -17.80
C PHE A 270 -14.20 0.42 -18.74
N LEU A 271 -14.13 -0.77 -18.14
CA LEU A 271 -14.13 -2.07 -18.82
C LEU A 271 -15.30 -2.92 -18.33
N LYS A 272 -15.63 -3.98 -19.08
CA LYS A 272 -16.63 -4.98 -18.68
C LYS A 272 -15.96 -6.18 -18.03
N TRP A 273 -16.57 -6.70 -16.98
CA TRP A 273 -16.03 -7.76 -16.14
C TRP A 273 -17.09 -8.82 -15.85
N ASN A 274 -16.68 -10.08 -15.82
CA ASN A 274 -17.45 -11.18 -15.28
C ASN A 274 -16.62 -11.90 -14.19
N GLU A 275 -17.21 -12.84 -13.48
CA GLU A 275 -16.55 -13.56 -12.39
C GLU A 275 -15.24 -14.24 -12.84
N GLN A 276 -15.25 -14.84 -14.04
CA GLN A 276 -14.07 -15.50 -14.60
C GLN A 276 -12.94 -14.50 -14.87
N THR A 277 -13.20 -13.43 -15.60
CA THR A 277 -12.19 -12.41 -15.94
C THR A 277 -11.65 -11.69 -14.70
N ILE A 278 -12.50 -11.47 -13.68
CA ILE A 278 -12.06 -10.93 -12.38
C ILE A 278 -11.12 -11.90 -11.67
N ALA A 279 -11.46 -13.20 -11.64
CA ALA A 279 -10.64 -14.23 -11.02
C ALA A 279 -9.28 -14.36 -11.74
N GLU A 280 -9.27 -14.37 -13.07
CA GLU A 280 -8.08 -14.41 -13.91
C GLU A 280 -7.16 -13.20 -13.65
N ARG A 281 -7.71 -11.98 -13.59
CA ARG A 281 -6.91 -10.76 -13.29
C ARG A 281 -6.31 -10.79 -11.89
N ARG A 282 -7.08 -11.23 -10.88
CA ARG A 282 -6.58 -11.36 -9.50
C ARG A 282 -5.49 -12.42 -9.39
N SER A 283 -5.72 -13.58 -9.99
CA SER A 283 -4.74 -14.67 -10.00
C SER A 283 -3.47 -14.25 -10.76
N GLY A 284 -3.61 -13.68 -11.95
CA GLY A 284 -2.50 -13.20 -12.77
C GLY A 284 -1.63 -12.18 -12.03
N LEU A 285 -2.24 -11.21 -11.34
CA LEU A 285 -1.50 -10.25 -10.52
C LEU A 285 -0.74 -10.94 -9.37
N SER A 286 -1.40 -11.86 -8.65
CA SER A 286 -0.76 -12.59 -7.55
C SER A 286 0.41 -13.43 -8.05
N THR A 287 0.24 -14.19 -9.14
CA THR A 287 1.29 -15.00 -9.77
C THR A 287 2.47 -14.14 -10.20
N TYR A 288 2.21 -13.04 -10.90
CA TYR A 288 3.27 -12.11 -11.32
C TYR A 288 4.10 -11.59 -10.14
N LEU A 289 3.43 -11.16 -9.05
CA LEU A 289 4.12 -10.66 -7.86
C LEU A 289 4.96 -11.75 -7.16
N LEU A 290 4.43 -12.97 -7.05
CA LEU A 290 5.14 -14.11 -6.46
C LEU A 290 6.37 -14.49 -7.28
N GLU A 291 6.25 -14.59 -8.58
CA GLU A 291 7.37 -14.88 -9.50
C GLU A 291 8.43 -13.78 -9.47
N PHE A 292 8.01 -12.52 -9.47
CA PHE A 292 8.91 -11.37 -9.38
C PHE A 292 9.73 -11.41 -8.09
N LEU A 293 9.08 -11.64 -6.94
CA LEU A 293 9.74 -11.72 -5.64
C LEU A 293 10.67 -12.94 -5.55
N SER A 294 10.24 -14.09 -6.06
CA SER A 294 11.06 -15.30 -6.08
C SER A 294 12.33 -15.11 -6.91
N ARG A 295 12.22 -14.49 -8.09
CA ARG A 295 13.40 -14.14 -8.92
C ARG A 295 14.35 -13.18 -8.19
N LYS A 296 13.80 -12.14 -7.55
CA LYS A 296 14.59 -11.17 -6.80
C LYS A 296 15.32 -11.81 -5.62
N LYS A 297 14.65 -12.71 -4.88
CA LYS A 297 15.26 -13.47 -3.77
C LYS A 297 16.42 -14.34 -4.25
N ARG A 298 16.24 -15.06 -5.36
CA ARG A 298 17.30 -15.91 -5.97
C ARG A 298 18.51 -15.09 -6.44
N ALA A 299 18.28 -13.96 -7.08
CA ALA A 299 19.36 -13.07 -7.49
C ALA A 299 20.19 -12.57 -6.29
N ALA A 300 19.52 -12.12 -5.21
CA ALA A 300 20.20 -11.65 -3.99
C ALA A 300 20.94 -12.75 -3.20
N ALA A 301 20.64 -14.05 -3.44
CA ALA A 301 21.35 -15.18 -2.84
C ALA A 301 22.57 -15.64 -3.66
N SER A 302 22.73 -15.10 -4.87
CA SER A 302 23.83 -15.44 -5.81
C SER A 302 24.95 -14.38 -5.80
N ASP A 303 24.69 -13.22 -5.18
CA ASP A 303 25.67 -12.17 -4.92
C ASP A 303 26.28 -12.33 -3.50
#